data_dbe288f6e7944b3642a8878cc825391e
#
_entry.id   dbe288f6e7944b3642a8878cc825391e
#
_cell.length_a   1.000
_cell.length_b   1.000
_cell.length_c   1.000
_cell.angle_alpha   90.00
_cell.angle_beta   90.00
_cell.angle_gamma   90.00
#
_symmetry.space_group_name_H-M   'P 1'
#
loop_
_entity.id
_entity.type
_entity.pdbx_description
1 polymer ?
#
loop_
_entity_poly.entity_id
_entity_poly.type
_entity_poly.pdbx_seq_one_letter_code
_entity_poly.pdbx_strand_id
1 'polypeptide(L)'
;MGQIGFDNDKYLAMQSAHIRERISKFGGKLYLEFGGKLFDDFHASRVLPGFQPDSKIRMLQQLRDDAEIVIAVNANDIEKNKVRGDLGITYDDDCLRLIDAFRSLGLYVGGVCITQYAGQNAADAFIKRLNTLGVRNYRHYPIAGYPSDVAHIVSDEGFGHNEYIETTHSLIVVTAPGPGSGKMATCLSQLYHEHKHGVSAGYAKFETFPIWNLPLKHPVNLAYEAATADLDDVNMIDPFHLEAYGETTVNYNRDVEIFPVLRAIFERISGKCPYQSPTDMGVNMAGNCIIDDEVCRQASRMEILRRYYTAQVDVARGIADACQLRKLELVMQQADVTPDLCPAVAAAKQKAEETGAPAGAMVLPDGRVVTGKTSSLLGASAALLLNALQAMAGIRSDMNLISNQVIEPISALKIQSLGHHNPRLHSDEVLIALAISALTNPLADMARAQLGTLRGCDAHFSVIVSEEDIKLYKRLGIHVSCEPKYESKRLYHK
;
A
#
# COMPACT_ATOMS: atom_id res chain seq x y z
N MET A 1 -24.22 3.47 -2.11
CA MET A 1 -23.10 3.25 -1.18
C MET A 1 -22.76 1.78 -1.24
N GLY A 2 -21.48 1.41 -1.43
CA GLY A 2 -21.06 0.01 -1.40
C GLY A 2 -21.39 -0.64 -0.06
N GLN A 3 -21.55 -1.96 -0.05
CA GLN A 3 -21.76 -2.71 1.18
C GLN A 3 -20.54 -2.56 2.08
N ILE A 4 -20.77 -2.39 3.38
CA ILE A 4 -19.70 -2.24 4.38
C ILE A 4 -19.49 -3.60 5.05
N GLY A 5 -18.28 -4.13 4.99
CA GLY A 5 -17.88 -5.39 5.61
C GLY A 5 -17.00 -5.23 6.85
N PHE A 6 -16.54 -4.02 7.15
CA PHE A 6 -15.59 -3.74 8.21
C PHE A 6 -15.98 -2.51 9.03
N ASP A 7 -15.94 -2.63 10.35
CA ASP A 7 -16.21 -1.54 11.30
C ASP A 7 -14.90 -0.84 11.67
N ASN A 8 -14.65 0.29 11.02
CA ASN A 8 -13.42 1.06 11.21
C ASN A 8 -13.31 1.73 12.58
N ASP A 9 -14.41 2.19 13.15
CA ASP A 9 -14.40 2.88 14.44
C ASP A 9 -14.15 1.89 15.58
N LYS A 10 -14.76 0.70 15.51
CA LYS A 10 -14.46 -0.42 16.40
C LYS A 10 -12.98 -0.82 16.31
N TYR A 11 -12.42 -0.88 15.07
CA TYR A 11 -11.02 -1.18 14.86
C TYR A 11 -10.09 -0.18 15.55
N LEU A 12 -10.32 1.12 15.38
CA LEU A 12 -9.53 2.17 16.02
C LEU A 12 -9.57 2.05 17.55
N ALA A 13 -10.75 1.81 18.11
CA ALA A 13 -10.93 1.68 19.55
C ALA A 13 -10.23 0.44 20.11
N MET A 14 -10.43 -0.74 19.50
CA MET A 14 -9.83 -2.00 19.94
C MET A 14 -8.32 -2.00 19.82
N GLN A 15 -7.81 -1.52 18.69
CA GLN A 15 -6.37 -1.46 18.41
C GLN A 15 -5.66 -0.54 19.41
N SER A 16 -6.22 0.67 19.67
CA SER A 16 -5.67 1.61 20.64
C SER A 16 -5.71 1.05 22.07
N ALA A 17 -6.79 0.40 22.47
CA ALA A 17 -6.92 -0.24 23.78
C ALA A 17 -5.88 -1.34 23.97
N HIS A 18 -5.67 -2.19 22.95
CA HIS A 18 -4.71 -3.28 23.01
C HIS A 18 -3.25 -2.78 23.06
N ILE A 19 -2.93 -1.68 22.40
CA ILE A 19 -1.62 -1.03 22.53
C ILE A 19 -1.40 -0.53 23.97
N ARG A 20 -2.39 0.13 24.59
CA ARG A 20 -2.29 0.59 25.99
C ARG A 20 -2.13 -0.57 26.98
N GLU A 21 -2.84 -1.67 26.75
CA GLU A 21 -2.65 -2.91 27.52
C GLU A 21 -1.21 -3.42 27.45
N ARG A 22 -0.63 -3.44 26.23
CA ARG A 22 0.78 -3.84 26.04
C ARG A 22 1.75 -2.90 26.76
N ILE A 23 1.55 -1.59 26.72
CA ILE A 23 2.36 -0.63 27.47
C ILE A 23 2.34 -0.98 28.96
N SER A 24 1.16 -1.21 29.53
CA SER A 24 0.99 -1.56 30.94
C SER A 24 1.65 -2.89 31.29
N LYS A 25 1.52 -3.91 30.43
CA LYS A 25 2.11 -5.24 30.61
C LYS A 25 3.64 -5.20 30.71
N PHE A 26 4.29 -4.26 30.01
CA PHE A 26 5.73 -4.14 29.96
C PHE A 26 6.31 -3.04 30.87
N GLY A 27 5.59 -2.64 31.90
CA GLY A 27 6.11 -1.72 32.91
C GLY A 27 6.07 -0.24 32.51
N GLY A 28 5.24 0.10 31.51
CA GLY A 28 4.97 1.48 31.13
C GLY A 28 5.72 1.97 29.88
N LYS A 29 6.50 1.11 29.20
CA LYS A 29 7.19 1.48 27.97
C LYS A 29 7.09 0.40 26.90
N LEU A 30 6.75 0.79 25.66
CA LEU A 30 6.58 -0.13 24.55
C LEU A 30 7.25 0.42 23.29
N TYR A 31 8.14 -0.35 22.67
CA TYR A 31 8.65 -0.13 21.33
C TYR A 31 7.74 -0.84 20.32
N LEU A 32 7.02 -0.06 19.53
CA LEU A 32 6.07 -0.56 18.53
C LEU A 32 6.68 -0.44 17.14
N GLU A 33 7.09 -1.59 16.58
CA GLU A 33 7.48 -1.63 15.17
C GLU A 33 6.24 -1.42 14.31
N PHE A 34 6.24 -0.34 13.53
CA PHE A 34 5.10 0.01 12.71
C PHE A 34 5.35 -0.33 11.25
N GLY A 35 4.72 -1.39 10.78
CA GLY A 35 4.83 -1.89 9.42
C GLY A 35 3.80 -1.27 8.46
N GLY A 36 4.12 -1.33 7.16
CA GLY A 36 3.23 -0.93 6.07
C GLY A 36 3.04 0.59 5.93
N LYS A 37 2.06 0.97 5.11
CA LYS A 37 1.74 2.37 4.80
C LYS A 37 0.91 2.99 5.91
N LEU A 38 1.37 4.12 6.46
CA LEU A 38 0.72 4.82 7.56
C LEU A 38 -0.44 5.73 7.11
N PHE A 39 -0.27 6.40 5.97
CA PHE A 39 -1.18 7.44 5.50
C PHE A 39 -2.16 6.94 4.44
N ASP A 40 -1.76 5.93 3.66
CA ASP A 40 -2.43 5.54 2.42
C ASP A 40 -2.53 4.01 2.32
N ASP A 41 -3.14 3.36 3.31
CA ASP A 41 -3.34 1.90 3.28
C ASP A 41 -4.52 1.53 2.36
N PHE A 42 -4.32 1.80 1.07
CA PHE A 42 -5.32 1.49 0.06
C PHE A 42 -5.52 -0.02 -0.14
N HIS A 43 -4.55 -0.86 0.21
CA HIS A 43 -4.75 -2.30 0.13
C HIS A 43 -5.80 -2.74 1.16
N ALA A 44 -5.64 -2.34 2.42
CA ALA A 44 -6.61 -2.66 3.47
C ALA A 44 -8.02 -2.16 3.11
N SER A 45 -8.14 -0.93 2.60
CA SER A 45 -9.45 -0.37 2.21
C SER A 45 -10.11 -1.10 1.04
N ARG A 46 -9.34 -1.77 0.16
CA ARG A 46 -9.88 -2.55 -0.95
C ARG A 46 -10.34 -3.96 -0.55
N VAL A 47 -9.70 -4.55 0.45
CA VAL A 47 -10.02 -5.94 0.89
C VAL A 47 -10.96 -5.97 2.09
N LEU A 48 -11.05 -4.87 2.83
CA LEU A 48 -11.92 -4.67 3.99
C LEU A 48 -12.83 -3.44 3.74
N PRO A 49 -13.94 -3.57 2.98
CA PRO A 49 -14.85 -2.47 2.70
C PRO A 49 -15.38 -1.83 3.98
N GLY A 50 -15.06 -0.55 4.20
CA GLY A 50 -15.31 0.19 5.45
C GLY A 50 -14.03 0.64 6.13
N PHE A 51 -12.89 -0.05 5.93
CA PHE A 51 -11.58 0.39 6.41
C PHE A 51 -11.16 1.68 5.71
N GLN A 52 -10.77 2.68 6.49
CA GLN A 52 -10.31 3.97 5.96
C GLN A 52 -8.80 3.94 5.73
N PRO A 53 -8.29 4.41 4.57
CA PRO A 53 -6.85 4.36 4.26
C PRO A 53 -5.96 5.03 5.30
N ASP A 54 -6.48 6.04 6.00
CA ASP A 54 -5.82 6.83 7.04
C ASP A 54 -6.00 6.27 8.47
N SER A 55 -6.61 5.10 8.64
CA SER A 55 -6.94 4.52 9.95
C SER A 55 -5.73 4.40 10.87
N LYS A 56 -4.58 4.02 10.32
CA LYS A 56 -3.35 3.88 11.11
C LYS A 56 -2.88 5.20 11.71
N ILE A 57 -2.92 6.27 10.95
CA ILE A 57 -2.52 7.58 11.46
C ILE A 57 -3.56 8.16 12.43
N ARG A 58 -4.85 7.94 12.16
CA ARG A 58 -5.93 8.33 13.09
C ARG A 58 -5.81 7.61 14.43
N MET A 59 -5.42 6.35 14.42
CA MET A 59 -5.14 5.60 15.65
C MET A 59 -3.96 6.22 16.42
N LEU A 60 -2.86 6.56 15.74
CA LEU A 60 -1.72 7.23 16.39
C LEU A 60 -2.11 8.60 16.96
N GLN A 61 -3.00 9.34 16.31
CA GLN A 61 -3.54 10.59 16.84
C GLN A 61 -4.34 10.40 18.15
N GLN A 62 -5.04 9.26 18.31
CA GLN A 62 -5.71 8.91 19.58
C GLN A 62 -4.71 8.58 20.70
N LEU A 63 -3.48 8.22 20.36
CA LEU A 63 -2.39 7.87 21.27
C LEU A 63 -1.32 8.97 21.35
N ARG A 64 -1.59 10.17 20.81
CA ARG A 64 -0.57 11.22 20.61
C ARG A 64 0.15 11.64 21.91
N ASP A 65 -0.57 11.65 23.03
CA ASP A 65 0.00 12.08 24.31
C ASP A 65 0.94 11.01 24.90
N ASP A 66 0.82 9.76 24.46
CA ASP A 66 1.66 8.63 24.84
C ASP A 66 2.76 8.35 23.79
N ALA A 67 2.62 8.85 22.55
CA ALA A 67 3.38 8.41 21.40
C ALA A 67 4.56 9.33 21.04
N GLU A 68 5.71 8.72 20.82
CA GLU A 68 6.91 9.32 20.25
C GLU A 68 7.32 8.57 18.99
N ILE A 69 7.53 9.29 17.89
CA ILE A 69 7.86 8.70 16.58
C ILE A 69 9.38 8.69 16.39
N VAL A 70 9.93 7.53 16.06
CA VAL A 70 11.30 7.35 15.60
C VAL A 70 11.25 6.83 14.15
N ILE A 71 11.95 7.48 13.23
CA ILE A 71 11.98 7.09 11.84
C ILE A 71 13.30 6.38 11.55
N ALA A 72 13.25 5.11 11.21
CA ALA A 72 14.42 4.33 10.80
C ALA A 72 14.64 4.42 9.29
N VAL A 73 15.87 4.75 8.86
CA VAL A 73 16.25 4.79 7.45
C VAL A 73 17.61 4.14 7.24
N ASN A 74 17.74 3.30 6.22
CA ASN A 74 18.96 2.55 5.96
C ASN A 74 19.97 3.42 5.19
N ALA A 75 21.18 3.59 5.71
CA ALA A 75 22.26 4.35 5.10
C ALA A 75 22.62 3.87 3.69
N ASN A 76 22.54 2.55 3.43
CA ASN A 76 22.79 2.01 2.10
C ASN A 76 21.66 2.34 1.10
N ASP A 77 20.42 2.47 1.57
CA ASP A 77 19.31 2.89 0.71
C ASP A 77 19.43 4.38 0.35
N ILE A 78 19.91 5.22 1.28
CA ILE A 78 20.25 6.63 1.02
C ILE A 78 21.38 6.72 0.00
N GLU A 79 22.49 5.97 0.20
CA GLU A 79 23.65 5.97 -0.70
C GLU A 79 23.28 5.56 -2.14
N LYS A 80 22.32 4.64 -2.28
CA LYS A 80 21.83 4.18 -3.58
C LYS A 80 20.74 5.07 -4.19
N ASN A 81 20.38 6.18 -3.54
CA ASN A 81 19.24 7.03 -3.92
C ASN A 81 17.97 6.21 -4.17
N LYS A 82 17.70 5.25 -3.29
CA LYS A 82 16.53 4.38 -3.44
C LYS A 82 15.24 5.17 -3.42
N VAL A 83 14.44 5.00 -4.47
CA VAL A 83 13.21 5.75 -4.68
C VAL A 83 12.02 4.93 -4.18
N ARG A 84 11.10 5.61 -3.53
CA ARG A 84 9.81 5.07 -3.16
C ARG A 84 8.89 5.05 -4.38
N GLY A 85 8.56 3.84 -4.89
CA GLY A 85 7.90 3.65 -6.18
C GLY A 85 6.50 4.27 -6.30
N ASP A 86 5.76 4.47 -5.19
CA ASP A 86 4.44 5.08 -5.19
C ASP A 86 4.46 6.62 -5.18
N LEU A 87 5.52 7.23 -4.65
CA LEU A 87 5.68 8.69 -4.55
C LEU A 87 6.72 9.26 -5.52
N GLY A 88 7.65 8.45 -6.01
CA GLY A 88 8.72 8.91 -6.90
C GLY A 88 9.78 9.77 -6.22
N ILE A 89 9.90 9.73 -4.88
CA ILE A 89 10.89 10.48 -4.09
C ILE A 89 11.87 9.51 -3.40
N THR A 90 13.06 9.99 -3.08
CA THR A 90 14.09 9.19 -2.40
C THR A 90 13.72 8.91 -0.94
N TYR A 91 14.33 7.91 -0.31
CA TYR A 91 14.02 7.53 1.08
C TYR A 91 14.40 8.60 2.10
N ASP A 92 15.46 9.36 1.87
CA ASP A 92 15.84 10.51 2.69
C ASP A 92 14.82 11.66 2.56
N ASP A 93 14.38 11.99 1.35
CA ASP A 93 13.32 12.98 1.14
C ASP A 93 11.98 12.52 1.71
N ASP A 94 11.64 11.22 1.58
CA ASP A 94 10.44 10.67 2.23
C ASP A 94 10.53 10.71 3.76
N CYS A 95 11.72 10.51 4.33
CA CYS A 95 11.94 10.68 5.76
C CYS A 95 11.60 12.10 6.21
N LEU A 96 12.04 13.13 5.48
CA LEU A 96 11.70 14.53 5.78
C LEU A 96 10.20 14.81 5.63
N ARG A 97 9.59 14.31 4.57
CA ARG A 97 8.14 14.39 4.36
C ARG A 97 7.36 13.74 5.51
N LEU A 98 7.82 12.58 6.01
CA LEU A 98 7.19 11.91 7.16
C LEU A 98 7.31 12.74 8.43
N ILE A 99 8.47 13.38 8.69
CA ILE A 99 8.66 14.28 9.84
C ILE A 99 7.63 15.42 9.79
N ASP A 100 7.52 16.09 8.64
CA ASP A 100 6.59 17.20 8.46
C ASP A 100 5.12 16.74 8.61
N ALA A 101 4.79 15.58 8.03
CA ALA A 101 3.45 15.00 8.13
C ALA A 101 3.09 14.66 9.58
N PHE A 102 3.97 14.02 10.35
CA PHE A 102 3.72 13.72 11.76
C PHE A 102 3.57 14.98 12.61
N ARG A 103 4.46 15.94 12.43
CA ARG A 103 4.40 17.22 13.15
C ARG A 103 3.13 18.01 12.85
N SER A 104 2.67 18.02 11.59
CA SER A 104 1.42 18.69 11.20
C SER A 104 0.17 18.05 11.83
N LEU A 105 0.25 16.77 12.21
CA LEU A 105 -0.80 16.03 12.91
C LEU A 105 -0.70 16.11 14.43
N GLY A 106 0.26 16.88 14.95
CA GLY A 106 0.49 17.05 16.39
C GLY A 106 1.18 15.86 17.05
N LEU A 107 1.84 15.00 16.28
CA LEU A 107 2.62 13.87 16.81
C LEU A 107 4.06 14.30 17.08
N TYR A 108 4.60 13.87 18.21
CA TYR A 108 5.98 14.17 18.59
C TYR A 108 6.97 13.28 17.84
N VAL A 109 7.91 13.89 17.13
CA VAL A 109 8.99 13.18 16.42
C VAL A 109 10.26 13.26 17.27
N GLY A 110 10.64 12.12 17.87
CA GLY A 110 11.80 11.98 18.74
C GLY A 110 13.12 12.03 17.99
N GLY A 111 13.17 11.50 16.78
CA GLY A 111 14.37 11.56 15.96
C GLY A 111 14.38 10.60 14.78
N VAL A 112 15.51 10.57 14.09
CA VAL A 112 15.79 9.69 12.96
C VAL A 112 16.92 8.74 13.32
N CYS A 113 16.70 7.43 13.15
CA CYS A 113 17.73 6.41 13.31
C CYS A 113 18.30 6.04 11.94
N ILE A 114 19.58 6.34 11.70
CA ILE A 114 20.31 5.95 10.49
C ILE A 114 20.88 4.56 10.72
N THR A 115 20.22 3.55 10.17
CA THR A 115 20.62 2.14 10.33
C THR A 115 21.67 1.73 9.30
N GLN A 116 22.45 0.67 9.58
CA GLN A 116 23.53 0.17 8.72
C GLN A 116 24.55 1.27 8.35
N TYR A 117 24.78 2.19 9.29
CA TYR A 117 25.71 3.30 9.08
C TYR A 117 27.16 2.80 9.16
N ALA A 118 27.91 3.04 8.10
CA ALA A 118 29.32 2.70 7.97
C ALA A 118 30.16 3.82 7.33
N GLY A 119 29.70 5.10 7.46
CA GLY A 119 30.37 6.27 6.90
C GLY A 119 30.02 6.52 5.41
N GLN A 120 28.85 6.17 4.95
CA GLN A 120 28.40 6.45 3.59
C GLN A 120 28.24 7.97 3.38
N ASN A 121 28.79 8.49 2.28
CA ASN A 121 28.85 9.94 2.01
C ASN A 121 27.46 10.59 1.92
N ALA A 122 26.49 9.94 1.26
CA ALA A 122 25.13 10.46 1.18
C ALA A 122 24.43 10.43 2.55
N ALA A 123 24.67 9.40 3.38
CA ALA A 123 24.17 9.36 4.75
C ALA A 123 24.75 10.49 5.61
N ASP A 124 26.04 10.81 5.48
CA ASP A 124 26.65 11.95 6.18
C ASP A 124 26.07 13.28 5.72
N ALA A 125 25.81 13.45 4.43
CA ALA A 125 25.14 14.65 3.90
C ALA A 125 23.72 14.78 4.47
N PHE A 126 22.99 13.66 4.56
CA PHE A 126 21.65 13.62 5.14
C PHE A 126 21.67 13.96 6.65
N ILE A 127 22.63 13.41 7.42
CA ILE A 127 22.84 13.75 8.84
C ILE A 127 23.07 15.26 9.02
N LYS A 128 23.90 15.87 8.18
CA LYS A 128 24.14 17.32 8.20
C LYS A 128 22.84 18.10 7.93
N ARG A 129 22.03 17.62 6.98
CA ARG A 129 20.71 18.20 6.66
C ARG A 129 19.76 18.11 7.86
N LEU A 130 19.67 16.95 8.53
CA LEU A 130 18.87 16.75 9.74
C LEU A 130 19.30 17.70 10.87
N ASN A 131 20.63 17.83 11.10
CA ASN A 131 21.18 18.73 12.10
C ASN A 131 20.82 20.21 11.82
N THR A 132 20.89 20.63 10.55
CA THR A 132 20.49 21.99 10.12
C THR A 132 19.00 22.24 10.37
N LEU A 133 18.17 21.20 10.24
CA LEU A 133 16.73 21.25 10.50
C LEU A 133 16.35 21.08 12.00
N GLY A 134 17.35 20.93 12.88
CA GLY A 134 17.13 20.70 14.30
C GLY A 134 16.46 19.35 14.62
N VAL A 135 16.66 18.36 13.77
CA VAL A 135 16.14 17.00 13.96
C VAL A 135 17.20 16.12 14.60
N ARG A 136 16.89 15.56 15.77
CA ARG A 136 17.78 14.60 16.42
C ARG A 136 18.00 13.38 15.54
N ASN A 137 19.23 12.88 15.49
CA ASN A 137 19.56 11.69 14.71
C ASN A 137 20.54 10.80 15.47
N TYR A 138 20.46 9.50 15.22
CA TYR A 138 21.20 8.46 15.90
C TYR A 138 21.72 7.47 14.88
N ARG A 139 22.89 6.86 15.14
CA ARG A 139 23.53 5.92 14.25
C ARG A 139 23.45 4.51 14.82
N HIS A 140 22.98 3.57 14.00
CA HIS A 140 23.02 2.15 14.26
C HIS A 140 23.90 1.48 13.22
N TYR A 141 24.86 0.73 13.68
CA TYR A 141 25.94 0.18 12.86
C TYR A 141 25.65 -1.24 12.37
N PRO A 142 26.30 -1.70 11.30
CA PRO A 142 26.27 -3.11 10.91
C PRO A 142 26.82 -4.00 12.02
N ILE A 143 26.09 -5.04 12.40
CA ILE A 143 26.52 -6.00 13.41
C ILE A 143 26.94 -7.30 12.70
N ALA A 144 28.17 -7.74 12.91
CA ALA A 144 28.70 -8.98 12.31
C ALA A 144 27.87 -10.18 12.81
N GLY A 145 27.57 -11.12 11.89
CA GLY A 145 26.79 -12.31 12.22
C GLY A 145 25.28 -12.10 12.43
N TYR A 146 24.77 -10.87 12.24
CA TYR A 146 23.31 -10.63 12.30
C TYR A 146 22.57 -11.37 11.17
N PRO A 147 21.43 -12.06 11.44
CA PRO A 147 20.73 -12.18 12.73
C PRO A 147 21.11 -13.43 13.56
N SER A 148 22.09 -14.23 13.16
CA SER A 148 22.32 -15.58 13.70
C SER A 148 23.22 -15.64 14.94
N ASP A 149 24.23 -14.77 15.05
CA ASP A 149 25.13 -14.73 16.20
C ASP A 149 24.53 -13.90 17.35
N VAL A 150 23.56 -14.50 18.03
CA VAL A 150 22.84 -13.85 19.14
C VAL A 150 23.80 -13.43 20.26
N ALA A 151 24.89 -14.17 20.49
CA ALA A 151 25.86 -13.85 21.55
C ALA A 151 26.57 -12.53 21.28
N HIS A 152 27.00 -12.31 20.04
CA HIS A 152 27.62 -11.07 19.61
C HIS A 152 26.59 -9.93 19.45
N ILE A 153 25.42 -10.22 18.90
CA ILE A 153 24.35 -9.22 18.68
C ILE A 153 23.95 -8.57 20.02
N VAL A 154 23.73 -9.40 21.07
CA VAL A 154 23.33 -8.93 22.41
C VAL A 154 24.58 -8.78 23.28
N SER A 155 25.45 -7.87 22.89
CA SER A 155 26.71 -7.52 23.59
C SER A 155 26.95 -6.02 23.48
N ASP A 156 27.96 -5.53 24.22
CA ASP A 156 28.39 -4.14 24.15
C ASP A 156 29.02 -3.79 22.78
N GLU A 157 29.55 -4.79 22.05
CA GLU A 157 30.10 -4.65 20.70
C GLU A 157 29.01 -4.79 19.59
N GLY A 158 27.87 -5.40 19.92
CA GLY A 158 26.71 -5.53 19.07
C GLY A 158 25.71 -4.37 19.29
N PHE A 159 24.60 -4.66 19.94
CA PHE A 159 23.59 -3.62 20.24
C PHE A 159 24.14 -2.48 21.09
N GLY A 160 25.09 -2.74 21.98
CA GLY A 160 25.71 -1.72 22.83
C GLY A 160 26.55 -0.71 22.06
N HIS A 161 27.04 -1.05 20.85
CA HIS A 161 27.76 -0.12 19.98
C HIS A 161 26.82 0.89 19.29
N ASN A 162 25.54 0.57 19.14
CA ASN A 162 24.55 1.48 18.59
C ASN A 162 24.28 2.65 19.54
N GLU A 163 24.07 3.83 18.98
CA GLU A 163 23.70 5.00 19.78
C GLU A 163 22.32 4.79 20.44
N TYR A 164 22.25 5.08 21.75
CA TYR A 164 20.97 5.02 22.47
C TYR A 164 20.07 6.17 22.03
N ILE A 165 18.84 5.85 21.60
CA ILE A 165 17.82 6.84 21.25
C ILE A 165 17.13 7.28 22.54
N GLU A 166 17.40 8.50 22.99
CA GLU A 166 16.74 9.08 24.15
C GLU A 166 15.27 9.34 23.87
N THR A 167 14.39 8.63 24.56
CA THR A 167 12.94 8.71 24.40
C THR A 167 12.25 9.07 25.69
N THR A 168 11.16 9.84 25.61
CA THR A 168 10.47 10.42 26.74
C THR A 168 9.03 9.91 26.95
N HIS A 169 8.46 9.27 25.95
CA HIS A 169 7.07 8.79 25.97
C HIS A 169 6.98 7.29 26.30
N SER A 170 5.78 6.84 26.63
CA SER A 170 5.50 5.43 26.95
C SER A 170 5.36 4.55 25.69
N LEU A 171 4.96 5.11 24.57
CA LEU A 171 4.83 4.43 23.30
C LEU A 171 5.84 4.96 22.29
N ILE A 172 6.84 4.16 21.95
CA ILE A 172 7.84 4.52 20.92
C ILE A 172 7.47 3.82 19.62
N VAL A 173 6.99 4.60 18.66
CA VAL A 173 6.59 4.10 17.34
C VAL A 173 7.77 4.16 16.39
N VAL A 174 8.32 3.01 16.02
CA VAL A 174 9.43 2.92 15.07
C VAL A 174 8.88 2.65 13.68
N THR A 175 8.94 3.66 12.82
CA THR A 175 8.45 3.59 11.43
C THR A 175 9.58 3.85 10.43
N ALA A 176 9.28 3.79 9.12
CA ALA A 176 10.29 3.93 8.08
C ALA A 176 9.68 4.33 6.71
N PRO A 177 10.47 4.93 5.80
CA PRO A 177 10.08 5.17 4.41
C PRO A 177 9.71 3.90 3.63
N GLY A 178 10.32 2.76 3.98
CA GLY A 178 10.08 1.51 3.27
C GLY A 178 10.59 0.26 3.98
N PRO A 179 10.45 -0.92 3.36
CA PRO A 179 10.96 -2.18 3.90
C PRO A 179 12.50 -2.20 3.93
N GLY A 180 13.05 -3.04 4.83
CA GLY A 180 14.51 -3.18 4.96
C GLY A 180 15.23 -2.02 5.67
N SER A 181 14.49 -1.07 6.25
CA SER A 181 15.05 0.09 6.94
C SER A 181 15.58 -0.20 8.35
N GLY A 182 15.47 -1.44 8.85
CA GLY A 182 16.02 -1.85 10.15
C GLY A 182 15.15 -1.55 11.37
N LYS A 183 13.83 -1.37 11.21
CA LYS A 183 12.89 -1.07 12.30
C LYS A 183 12.98 -2.06 13.48
N MET A 184 12.89 -3.36 13.18
CA MET A 184 12.99 -4.42 14.19
C MET A 184 14.32 -4.35 14.95
N ALA A 185 15.44 -4.27 14.23
CA ALA A 185 16.77 -4.17 14.84
C ALA A 185 16.91 -2.92 15.71
N THR A 186 16.31 -1.80 15.28
CA THR A 186 16.24 -0.57 16.09
C THR A 186 15.48 -0.80 17.39
N CYS A 187 14.29 -1.42 17.33
CA CYS A 187 13.52 -1.75 18.53
C CYS A 187 14.31 -2.66 19.49
N LEU A 188 14.92 -3.74 18.99
CA LEU A 188 15.67 -4.69 19.80
C LEU A 188 16.93 -4.07 20.41
N SER A 189 17.65 -3.23 19.66
CA SER A 189 18.79 -2.46 20.18
C SER A 189 18.36 -1.53 21.31
N GLN A 190 17.21 -0.85 21.14
CA GLN A 190 16.68 0.00 22.20
C GLN A 190 16.27 -0.79 23.45
N LEU A 191 15.69 -1.98 23.30
CA LEU A 191 15.38 -2.85 24.45
C LEU A 191 16.64 -3.26 25.22
N TYR A 192 17.75 -3.52 24.50
CA TYR A 192 19.04 -3.79 25.11
C TYR A 192 19.52 -2.61 25.95
N HIS A 193 19.48 -1.39 25.40
CA HIS A 193 19.87 -0.17 26.12
C HIS A 193 18.95 0.12 27.31
N GLU A 194 17.63 0.01 27.15
CA GLU A 194 16.66 0.17 28.26
C GLU A 194 16.95 -0.78 29.41
N HIS A 195 17.21 -2.05 29.09
CA HIS A 195 17.57 -3.06 30.11
C HIS A 195 18.87 -2.68 30.84
N LYS A 196 19.89 -2.22 30.12
CA LYS A 196 21.15 -1.73 30.71
C LYS A 196 20.92 -0.51 31.63
N HIS A 197 19.95 0.33 31.33
CA HIS A 197 19.56 1.48 32.18
C HIS A 197 18.57 1.10 33.29
N GLY A 198 18.19 -0.18 33.43
CA GLY A 198 17.23 -0.66 34.42
C GLY A 198 15.77 -0.28 34.12
N VAL A 199 15.47 0.10 32.89
CA VAL A 199 14.13 0.43 32.43
C VAL A 199 13.44 -0.81 31.87
N SER A 200 12.24 -1.11 32.37
CA SER A 200 11.40 -2.17 31.79
C SER A 200 10.72 -1.65 30.52
N ALA A 201 10.93 -2.34 29.41
CA ALA A 201 10.30 -2.01 28.15
C ALA A 201 9.95 -3.28 27.36
N GLY A 202 8.89 -3.20 26.56
CA GLY A 202 8.45 -4.29 25.69
C GLY A 202 8.59 -3.97 24.22
N TYR A 203 8.40 -4.99 23.40
CA TYR A 203 8.32 -4.89 21.94
C TYR A 203 6.93 -5.31 21.48
N ALA A 204 6.44 -4.68 20.42
CA ALA A 204 5.31 -5.18 19.68
C ALA A 204 5.45 -4.84 18.19
N LYS A 205 4.84 -5.66 17.34
CA LYS A 205 4.77 -5.44 15.90
C LYS A 205 3.35 -5.08 15.51
N PHE A 206 3.16 -3.90 14.93
CA PHE A 206 1.87 -3.49 14.40
C PHE A 206 1.69 -4.04 12.99
N GLU A 207 0.62 -4.80 12.80
CA GLU A 207 0.26 -5.37 11.52
C GLU A 207 -1.25 -5.29 11.30
N THR A 208 -1.66 -5.16 10.03
CA THR A 208 -3.05 -5.30 9.61
C THR A 208 -3.28 -6.67 9.00
N PHE A 209 -2.26 -7.21 8.33
CA PHE A 209 -2.26 -8.52 7.67
C PHE A 209 -1.00 -9.32 8.07
N PRO A 210 -1.08 -10.66 8.05
CA PRO A 210 -2.30 -11.46 7.88
C PRO A 210 -3.27 -11.24 9.04
N ILE A 211 -4.55 -11.47 8.80
CA ILE A 211 -5.54 -11.45 9.89
C ILE A 211 -5.51 -12.82 10.58
N TRP A 212 -5.03 -12.83 11.82
CA TRP A 212 -4.64 -14.04 12.55
C TRP A 212 -5.77 -15.04 12.80
N ASN A 213 -6.96 -14.53 13.12
CA ASN A 213 -8.14 -15.31 13.47
C ASN A 213 -9.03 -15.67 12.27
N LEU A 214 -8.55 -15.43 11.03
CA LEU A 214 -9.19 -15.95 9.84
C LEU A 214 -8.51 -17.26 9.38
N PRO A 215 -9.24 -18.16 8.69
CA PRO A 215 -8.64 -19.34 8.11
C PRO A 215 -7.47 -19.04 7.16
N LEU A 216 -6.48 -19.94 7.10
CA LEU A 216 -5.27 -19.76 6.27
C LEU A 216 -5.59 -19.38 4.82
N LYS A 217 -6.57 -20.04 4.20
CA LYS A 217 -6.99 -19.78 2.82
C LYS A 217 -8.16 -18.80 2.70
N HIS A 218 -8.35 -17.98 3.71
CA HIS A 218 -9.38 -16.94 3.63
C HIS A 218 -9.01 -15.90 2.55
N PRO A 219 -9.94 -15.50 1.66
CA PRO A 219 -9.64 -14.56 0.56
C PRO A 219 -8.96 -13.28 1.00
N VAL A 220 -9.27 -12.74 2.18
CA VAL A 220 -8.60 -11.55 2.75
C VAL A 220 -7.09 -11.79 2.94
N ASN A 221 -6.69 -12.92 3.53
CA ASN A 221 -5.28 -13.28 3.72
C ASN A 221 -4.60 -13.60 2.38
N LEU A 222 -5.30 -14.31 1.47
CA LEU A 222 -4.80 -14.59 0.13
C LEU A 222 -4.61 -13.32 -0.71
N ALA A 223 -5.46 -12.31 -0.55
CA ALA A 223 -5.29 -11.02 -1.23
C ALA A 223 -4.04 -10.28 -0.78
N TYR A 224 -3.61 -10.49 0.47
CA TYR A 224 -2.34 -9.95 0.95
C TYR A 224 -1.14 -10.71 0.37
N GLU A 225 -1.18 -12.05 0.28
CA GLU A 225 -0.16 -12.82 -0.46
C GLU A 225 -0.04 -12.35 -1.92
N ALA A 226 -1.18 -12.09 -2.56
CA ALA A 226 -1.19 -11.52 -3.91
C ALA A 226 -0.55 -10.13 -3.97
N ALA A 227 -0.66 -9.33 -2.90
CA ALA A 227 -0.08 -7.99 -2.82
C ALA A 227 1.42 -7.99 -2.54
N THR A 228 1.96 -9.08 -1.99
CA THR A 228 3.36 -9.26 -1.59
C THR A 228 4.05 -10.40 -2.35
N ALA A 229 3.51 -10.78 -3.50
CA ALA A 229 4.04 -11.87 -4.32
C ALA A 229 5.49 -11.67 -4.79
N ASP A 230 5.94 -10.40 -4.85
CA ASP A 230 7.32 -9.98 -5.14
C ASP A 230 8.26 -10.14 -3.95
N LEU A 231 7.74 -10.23 -2.73
CA LEU A 231 8.51 -10.33 -1.48
C LEU A 231 8.63 -11.77 -0.95
N ASP A 232 8.02 -12.74 -1.62
CA ASP A 232 7.95 -14.14 -1.18
C ASP A 232 7.25 -14.34 0.18
N ASP A 233 6.39 -13.40 0.59
CA ASP A 233 5.58 -13.54 1.77
C ASP A 233 4.47 -14.58 1.55
N VAL A 234 4.45 -15.61 2.38
CA VAL A 234 3.44 -16.68 2.34
C VAL A 234 2.82 -16.81 3.72
N ASN A 235 1.50 -16.85 3.77
CA ASN A 235 0.79 -17.13 5.01
C ASN A 235 0.95 -18.60 5.40
N MET A 236 1.16 -18.82 6.69
CA MET A 236 1.25 -20.16 7.26
C MET A 236 0.59 -20.21 8.65
N ILE A 237 0.26 -21.40 9.08
CA ILE A 237 -0.15 -21.61 10.46
C ILE A 237 1.06 -21.37 11.36
N ASP A 238 0.88 -20.57 12.42
CA ASP A 238 1.89 -20.34 13.44
C ASP A 238 2.05 -21.59 14.32
N PRO A 239 3.14 -22.38 14.15
CA PRO A 239 3.32 -23.62 14.89
C PRO A 239 3.61 -23.36 16.37
N PHE A 240 4.23 -22.23 16.70
CA PHE A 240 4.55 -21.87 18.08
C PHE A 240 3.29 -21.49 18.86
N HIS A 241 2.35 -20.78 18.20
CA HIS A 241 1.07 -20.42 18.82
C HIS A 241 0.21 -21.67 19.06
N LEU A 242 0.17 -22.54 18.07
CA LEU A 242 -0.54 -23.81 18.17
C LEU A 242 0.03 -24.68 19.30
N GLU A 243 1.36 -24.76 19.43
CA GLU A 243 2.02 -25.52 20.52
C GLU A 243 1.74 -24.92 21.90
N ALA A 244 1.80 -23.58 22.02
CA ALA A 244 1.67 -22.90 23.29
C ALA A 244 0.22 -22.83 23.82
N TYR A 245 -0.76 -22.69 22.92
CA TYR A 245 -2.15 -22.36 23.29
C TYR A 245 -3.19 -23.36 22.76
N GLY A 246 -2.82 -24.27 21.84
CA GLY A 246 -3.76 -25.16 21.16
C GLY A 246 -4.68 -24.44 20.16
N GLU A 247 -4.37 -23.19 19.83
CA GLU A 247 -5.14 -22.33 18.93
C GLU A 247 -4.45 -22.18 17.59
N THR A 248 -5.24 -22.27 16.51
CA THR A 248 -4.73 -22.06 15.14
C THR A 248 -4.79 -20.59 14.79
N THR A 249 -3.64 -20.00 14.50
CA THR A 249 -3.50 -18.63 14.01
C THR A 249 -2.69 -18.59 12.74
N VAL A 250 -2.88 -17.55 11.93
CA VAL A 250 -2.16 -17.33 10.67
C VAL A 250 -1.12 -16.25 10.85
N ASN A 251 0.09 -16.52 10.38
CA ASN A 251 1.20 -15.56 10.41
C ASN A 251 2.03 -15.68 9.13
N TYR A 252 3.03 -14.80 8.93
CA TYR A 252 3.96 -14.90 7.81
C TYR A 252 5.03 -15.94 8.05
N ASN A 253 5.45 -16.60 6.96
CA ASN A 253 6.62 -17.47 6.97
C ASN A 253 7.85 -16.78 7.59
N ARG A 254 8.15 -15.54 7.21
CA ARG A 254 9.31 -14.79 7.74
C ARG A 254 9.27 -14.55 9.24
N ASP A 255 8.11 -14.25 9.79
CA ASP A 255 7.95 -14.02 11.23
C ASP A 255 8.05 -15.33 12.01
N VAL A 256 7.52 -16.41 11.45
CA VAL A 256 7.64 -17.75 12.04
C VAL A 256 9.09 -18.24 12.01
N GLU A 257 9.79 -18.08 10.89
CA GLU A 257 11.18 -18.50 10.71
C GLU A 257 12.16 -17.74 11.60
N ILE A 258 11.96 -16.44 11.80
CA ILE A 258 12.84 -15.61 12.65
C ILE A 258 12.54 -15.72 14.14
N PHE A 259 11.38 -16.23 14.54
CA PHE A 259 10.95 -16.24 15.95
C PHE A 259 11.91 -16.94 16.89
N PRO A 260 12.53 -18.11 16.57
CA PRO A 260 13.52 -18.74 17.45
C PRO A 260 14.71 -17.82 17.76
N VAL A 261 15.17 -17.05 16.78
CA VAL A 261 16.24 -16.07 16.95
C VAL A 261 15.80 -14.92 17.84
N LEU A 262 14.60 -14.39 17.61
CA LEU A 262 14.03 -13.32 18.45
C LEU A 262 13.85 -13.78 19.89
N ARG A 263 13.36 -15.01 20.11
CA ARG A 263 13.25 -15.62 21.44
C ARG A 263 14.60 -15.63 22.16
N ALA A 264 15.66 -16.10 21.48
CA ALA A 264 17.00 -16.13 22.04
C ALA A 264 17.55 -14.71 22.34
N ILE A 265 17.24 -13.72 21.49
CA ILE A 265 17.60 -12.31 21.74
C ILE A 265 16.89 -11.79 22.99
N PHE A 266 15.57 -11.99 23.14
CA PHE A 266 14.84 -11.56 24.32
C PHE A 266 15.35 -12.23 25.61
N GLU A 267 15.57 -13.55 25.57
CA GLU A 267 16.13 -14.31 26.68
C GLU A 267 17.51 -13.77 27.09
N ARG A 268 18.34 -13.40 26.14
CA ARG A 268 19.66 -12.86 26.44
C ARG A 268 19.61 -11.42 26.96
N ILE A 269 18.65 -10.60 26.50
CA ILE A 269 18.48 -9.22 27.00
C ILE A 269 17.96 -9.23 28.44
N SER A 270 16.89 -9.97 28.73
CA SER A 270 16.12 -9.83 29.98
C SER A 270 16.03 -11.12 30.80
N GLY A 271 16.72 -12.18 30.43
CA GLY A 271 16.70 -13.48 31.11
C GLY A 271 15.50 -14.37 30.77
N LYS A 272 14.51 -13.85 30.06
CA LYS A 272 13.31 -14.60 29.62
C LYS A 272 12.70 -13.98 28.36
N CYS A 273 12.07 -14.80 27.53
CA CYS A 273 11.24 -14.31 26.44
C CYS A 273 9.81 -14.08 26.94
N PRO A 274 9.22 -12.87 26.78
CA PRO A 274 7.85 -12.61 27.22
C PRO A 274 6.80 -13.13 26.22
N TYR A 275 7.20 -13.70 25.09
CA TYR A 275 6.35 -14.18 24.00
C TYR A 275 6.51 -15.68 23.80
N GLN A 276 5.41 -16.37 23.55
CA GLN A 276 5.40 -17.79 23.23
C GLN A 276 5.39 -18.05 21.72
N SER A 277 4.95 -17.05 20.93
CA SER A 277 4.82 -17.16 19.47
C SER A 277 5.08 -15.82 18.78
N PRO A 278 5.34 -15.79 17.46
CA PRO A 278 5.35 -14.56 16.69
C PRO A 278 3.99 -13.82 16.73
N THR A 279 2.87 -14.54 16.79
CA THR A 279 1.54 -13.96 16.96
C THR A 279 1.41 -13.16 18.26
N ASP A 280 2.03 -13.60 19.36
CA ASP A 280 2.04 -12.85 20.63
C ASP A 280 2.77 -11.52 20.54
N MET A 281 3.77 -11.40 19.67
CA MET A 281 4.50 -10.15 19.48
C MET A 281 3.68 -9.10 18.75
N GLY A 282 2.71 -9.54 17.95
CA GLY A 282 1.92 -8.67 17.11
C GLY A 282 0.80 -7.93 17.86
N VAL A 283 0.33 -6.84 17.27
CA VAL A 283 -0.89 -6.12 17.65
C VAL A 283 -1.77 -6.00 16.41
N ASN A 284 -2.83 -6.81 16.34
CA ASN A 284 -3.74 -6.84 15.21
C ASN A 284 -5.16 -7.22 15.65
N MET A 285 -6.07 -6.24 15.66
CA MET A 285 -7.48 -6.42 16.01
C MET A 285 -8.40 -6.46 14.79
N ALA A 286 -7.84 -6.45 13.57
CA ALA A 286 -8.62 -6.33 12.34
C ALA A 286 -9.68 -7.42 12.19
N GLY A 287 -9.36 -8.67 12.48
CA GLY A 287 -10.31 -9.77 12.35
C GLY A 287 -11.54 -9.68 13.28
N ASN A 288 -11.40 -8.99 14.42
CA ASN A 288 -12.51 -8.77 15.35
C ASN A 288 -13.46 -7.64 14.89
N CYS A 289 -13.11 -6.95 13.82
CA CYS A 289 -13.84 -5.80 13.29
C CYS A 289 -14.51 -6.07 11.94
N ILE A 290 -14.42 -7.29 11.43
CA ILE A 290 -15.19 -7.75 10.28
C ILE A 290 -16.64 -7.95 10.74
N ILE A 291 -17.58 -7.24 10.09
CA ILE A 291 -19.01 -7.27 10.39
C ILE A 291 -19.83 -8.00 9.31
N ASP A 292 -19.27 -8.08 8.10
CA ASP A 292 -19.83 -8.89 7.01
C ASP A 292 -18.67 -9.56 6.26
N ASP A 293 -18.49 -10.85 6.55
CA ASP A 293 -17.40 -11.66 6.01
C ASP A 293 -17.52 -11.86 4.50
N GLU A 294 -18.74 -12.04 3.99
CA GLU A 294 -18.92 -12.26 2.54
C GLU A 294 -18.58 -11.02 1.72
N VAL A 295 -18.90 -9.84 2.21
CA VAL A 295 -18.48 -8.57 1.58
C VAL A 295 -16.96 -8.47 1.52
N CYS A 296 -16.26 -8.83 2.61
CA CYS A 296 -14.80 -8.83 2.64
C CYS A 296 -14.20 -9.90 1.70
N ARG A 297 -14.81 -11.09 1.61
CA ARG A 297 -14.40 -12.15 0.67
C ARG A 297 -14.51 -11.71 -0.78
N GLN A 298 -15.64 -11.12 -1.16
CA GLN A 298 -15.86 -10.65 -2.53
C GLN A 298 -14.88 -9.54 -2.91
N ALA A 299 -14.70 -8.55 -2.02
CA ALA A 299 -13.74 -7.47 -2.22
C ALA A 299 -12.31 -8.00 -2.38
N SER A 300 -11.92 -9.00 -1.59
CA SER A 300 -10.61 -9.62 -1.64
C SER A 300 -10.39 -10.44 -2.91
N ARG A 301 -11.38 -11.20 -3.37
CA ARG A 301 -11.32 -11.90 -4.66
C ARG A 301 -11.13 -10.93 -5.83
N MET A 302 -11.83 -9.79 -5.79
CA MET A 302 -11.64 -8.72 -6.79
C MET A 302 -10.24 -8.13 -6.73
N GLU A 303 -9.66 -7.92 -5.55
CA GLU A 303 -8.28 -7.42 -5.42
C GLU A 303 -7.26 -8.44 -5.95
N ILE A 304 -7.43 -9.75 -5.70
CA ILE A 304 -6.60 -10.81 -6.26
C ILE A 304 -6.63 -10.75 -7.80
N LEU A 305 -7.81 -10.61 -8.40
CA LEU A 305 -7.96 -10.50 -9.85
C LEU A 305 -7.25 -9.25 -10.42
N ARG A 306 -7.37 -8.10 -9.75
CA ARG A 306 -6.66 -6.87 -10.14
C ARG A 306 -5.14 -7.05 -10.09
N ARG A 307 -4.62 -7.73 -9.06
CA ARG A 307 -3.19 -8.02 -8.92
C ARG A 307 -2.70 -8.95 -10.02
N TYR A 308 -3.48 -9.96 -10.36
CA TYR A 308 -3.16 -10.86 -11.47
C TYR A 308 -3.00 -10.11 -12.79
N TYR A 309 -3.96 -9.26 -13.17
CA TYR A 309 -3.86 -8.47 -14.39
C TYR A 309 -2.70 -7.46 -14.35
N THR A 310 -2.44 -6.87 -13.20
CA THR A 310 -1.28 -5.97 -13.04
C THR A 310 0.02 -6.73 -13.30
N ALA A 311 0.19 -7.91 -12.69
CA ALA A 311 1.39 -8.73 -12.90
C ALA A 311 1.54 -9.22 -14.34
N GLN A 312 0.45 -9.56 -15.02
CA GLN A 312 0.50 -9.89 -16.45
C GLN A 312 1.04 -8.73 -17.30
N VAL A 313 0.58 -7.50 -17.02
CA VAL A 313 1.05 -6.29 -17.70
C VAL A 313 2.52 -6.04 -17.37
N ASP A 314 2.94 -6.19 -16.10
CA ASP A 314 4.31 -5.97 -15.66
C ASP A 314 5.28 -7.00 -16.27
N VAL A 315 4.87 -8.25 -16.40
CA VAL A 315 5.62 -9.28 -17.15
C VAL A 315 5.71 -8.92 -18.65
N ALA A 316 4.61 -8.48 -19.26
CA ALA A 316 4.62 -8.06 -20.67
C ALA A 316 5.51 -6.82 -20.94
N ARG A 317 5.69 -5.97 -19.91
CA ARG A 317 6.59 -4.82 -19.94
C ARG A 317 8.04 -5.17 -19.58
N GLY A 318 8.32 -6.39 -19.12
CA GLY A 318 9.64 -6.81 -18.65
C GLY A 318 10.02 -6.21 -17.28
N ILE A 319 9.04 -5.76 -16.49
CA ILE A 319 9.23 -5.19 -15.13
C ILE A 319 9.21 -6.29 -14.07
N ALA A 320 8.38 -7.30 -14.26
CA ALA A 320 8.21 -8.42 -13.31
C ALA A 320 8.63 -9.76 -13.91
N ASP A 321 8.94 -10.72 -13.01
CA ASP A 321 9.30 -12.09 -13.39
C ASP A 321 8.03 -12.96 -13.60
N ALA A 322 8.13 -13.90 -14.54
CA ALA A 322 7.11 -14.93 -14.75
C ALA A 322 6.85 -15.82 -13.52
N CYS A 323 7.79 -15.89 -12.57
CA CYS A 323 7.61 -16.60 -11.31
C CYS A 323 6.53 -15.93 -10.43
N GLN A 324 6.54 -14.60 -10.37
CA GLN A 324 5.52 -13.82 -9.66
C GLN A 324 4.11 -14.08 -10.23
N LEU A 325 3.99 -14.13 -11.56
CA LEU A 325 2.69 -14.43 -12.20
C LEU A 325 2.18 -15.82 -11.82
N ARG A 326 3.05 -16.84 -11.82
CA ARG A 326 2.68 -18.20 -11.40
C ARG A 326 2.20 -18.29 -9.95
N LYS A 327 2.81 -17.52 -9.04
CA LYS A 327 2.34 -17.42 -7.64
C LYS A 327 0.92 -16.85 -7.59
N LEU A 328 0.65 -15.79 -8.35
CA LEU A 328 -0.68 -15.20 -8.41
C LEU A 328 -1.72 -16.16 -9.01
N GLU A 329 -1.36 -16.96 -10.00
CA GLU A 329 -2.23 -18.01 -10.54
C GLU A 329 -2.60 -19.06 -9.47
N LEU A 330 -1.62 -19.45 -8.63
CA LEU A 330 -1.89 -20.35 -7.49
C LEU A 330 -2.80 -19.70 -6.45
N VAL A 331 -2.59 -18.42 -6.13
CA VAL A 331 -3.45 -17.66 -5.21
C VAL A 331 -4.87 -17.54 -5.77
N MET A 332 -5.04 -17.28 -7.08
CA MET A 332 -6.35 -17.28 -7.74
C MET A 332 -7.07 -18.61 -7.59
N GLN A 333 -6.37 -19.74 -7.83
CA GLN A 333 -6.94 -21.08 -7.65
C GLN A 333 -7.36 -21.32 -6.19
N GLN A 334 -6.56 -20.94 -5.22
CA GLN A 334 -6.87 -21.09 -3.79
C GLN A 334 -8.04 -20.23 -3.34
N ALA A 335 -8.22 -19.04 -3.93
CA ALA A 335 -9.29 -18.11 -3.62
C ALA A 335 -10.57 -18.35 -4.45
N ASP A 336 -10.56 -19.32 -5.39
CA ASP A 336 -11.62 -19.59 -6.35
C ASP A 336 -11.96 -18.34 -7.19
N VAL A 337 -10.93 -17.73 -7.79
CA VAL A 337 -11.02 -16.51 -8.59
C VAL A 337 -10.81 -16.83 -10.07
N THR A 338 -11.75 -16.39 -10.90
CA THR A 338 -11.65 -16.44 -12.36
C THR A 338 -11.87 -15.05 -12.97
N PRO A 339 -11.47 -14.80 -14.22
CA PRO A 339 -11.73 -13.56 -14.91
C PRO A 339 -13.22 -13.16 -14.97
N ASP A 340 -14.13 -14.13 -14.95
CA ASP A 340 -15.58 -13.91 -15.01
C ASP A 340 -16.12 -13.19 -13.77
N LEU A 341 -15.34 -13.13 -12.69
CA LEU A 341 -15.70 -12.39 -11.48
C LEU A 341 -15.91 -10.89 -11.77
N CYS A 342 -15.22 -10.33 -12.77
CA CYS A 342 -15.37 -8.94 -13.18
C CYS A 342 -16.06 -8.84 -14.56
N PRO A 343 -17.34 -8.46 -14.65
CA PRO A 343 -18.07 -8.34 -15.91
C PRO A 343 -17.41 -7.38 -16.92
N ALA A 344 -16.63 -6.39 -16.44
CA ALA A 344 -15.89 -5.49 -17.32
C ALA A 344 -14.85 -6.22 -18.18
N VAL A 345 -14.29 -7.35 -17.70
CA VAL A 345 -13.29 -8.12 -18.45
C VAL A 345 -13.92 -8.70 -19.73
N ALA A 346 -15.01 -9.42 -19.60
CA ALA A 346 -15.72 -10.00 -20.74
C ALA A 346 -16.24 -8.90 -21.70
N ALA A 347 -16.85 -7.84 -21.15
CA ALA A 347 -17.43 -6.76 -21.95
C ALA A 347 -16.37 -5.95 -22.73
N ALA A 348 -15.18 -5.73 -22.17
CA ALA A 348 -14.10 -5.05 -22.88
C ALA A 348 -13.56 -5.90 -24.04
N LYS A 349 -13.37 -7.20 -23.83
CA LYS A 349 -12.95 -8.15 -24.87
C LYS A 349 -13.96 -8.24 -26.00
N GLN A 350 -15.21 -8.46 -25.64
CA GLN A 350 -16.31 -8.51 -26.61
C GLN A 350 -16.38 -7.24 -27.46
N LYS A 351 -16.31 -6.05 -26.80
CA LYS A 351 -16.37 -4.78 -27.51
C LYS A 351 -15.19 -4.56 -28.45
N ALA A 352 -13.99 -5.01 -28.06
CA ALA A 352 -12.82 -4.96 -28.91
C ALA A 352 -12.96 -5.88 -30.12
N GLU A 353 -13.46 -7.09 -29.96
CA GLU A 353 -13.73 -8.05 -31.06
C GLU A 353 -14.79 -7.53 -32.02
N GLU A 354 -15.91 -7.04 -31.52
CA GLU A 354 -17.01 -6.47 -32.34
C GLU A 354 -16.56 -5.31 -33.21
N THR A 355 -15.65 -4.49 -32.71
CA THR A 355 -15.27 -3.22 -33.38
C THR A 355 -13.93 -3.27 -34.09
N GLY A 356 -13.11 -4.30 -33.83
CA GLY A 356 -11.74 -4.41 -34.33
C GLY A 356 -10.80 -3.31 -33.80
N ALA A 357 -11.19 -2.62 -32.71
CA ALA A 357 -10.45 -1.52 -32.11
C ALA A 357 -10.26 -1.74 -30.61
N PRO A 358 -9.20 -1.22 -29.98
CA PRO A 358 -9.03 -1.25 -28.54
C PRO A 358 -10.27 -0.70 -27.83
N ALA A 359 -10.71 -1.40 -26.79
CA ALA A 359 -11.89 -1.05 -26.04
C ALA A 359 -11.67 -1.22 -24.53
N GLY A 360 -12.49 -0.55 -23.76
CA GLY A 360 -12.59 -0.72 -22.31
C GLY A 360 -14.03 -0.88 -21.87
N ALA A 361 -14.22 -1.41 -20.68
CA ALA A 361 -15.52 -1.49 -20.02
C ALA A 361 -15.38 -1.13 -18.55
N MET A 362 -16.45 -0.64 -17.94
CA MET A 362 -16.53 -0.26 -16.53
C MET A 362 -17.82 -0.76 -15.91
N VAL A 363 -17.74 -1.34 -14.73
CA VAL A 363 -18.90 -1.67 -13.89
C VAL A 363 -19.23 -0.43 -13.08
N LEU A 364 -20.43 0.11 -13.29
CA LEU A 364 -20.93 1.28 -12.57
C LEU A 364 -21.47 0.92 -11.17
N PRO A 365 -21.66 1.88 -10.25
CA PRO A 365 -22.16 1.61 -8.90
C PRO A 365 -23.55 0.97 -8.84
N ASP A 366 -24.33 1.10 -9.89
CA ASP A 366 -25.66 0.48 -10.04
C ASP A 366 -25.62 -0.91 -10.71
N GLY A 367 -24.42 -1.44 -10.98
CA GLY A 367 -24.20 -2.75 -11.60
C GLY A 367 -24.26 -2.75 -13.14
N ARG A 368 -24.62 -1.65 -13.78
CA ARG A 368 -24.57 -1.55 -15.26
C ARG A 368 -23.13 -1.60 -15.76
N VAL A 369 -22.93 -2.24 -16.89
CA VAL A 369 -21.63 -2.26 -17.58
C VAL A 369 -21.69 -1.30 -18.76
N VAL A 370 -20.75 -0.35 -18.78
CA VAL A 370 -20.59 0.62 -19.87
C VAL A 370 -19.29 0.32 -20.60
N THR A 371 -19.30 0.47 -21.93
CA THR A 371 -18.13 0.25 -22.78
C THR A 371 -17.71 1.53 -23.50
N GLY A 372 -16.42 1.65 -23.80
CA GLY A 372 -15.86 2.68 -24.68
C GLY A 372 -14.82 2.07 -25.60
N LYS A 373 -14.71 2.57 -26.83
CA LYS A 373 -13.73 2.09 -27.81
C LYS A 373 -12.88 3.22 -28.36
N THR A 374 -11.70 2.88 -28.85
CA THR A 374 -10.87 3.82 -29.60
C THR A 374 -11.57 4.26 -30.87
N SER A 375 -11.53 5.56 -31.14
CA SER A 375 -12.04 6.22 -32.34
C SER A 375 -10.94 7.08 -33.00
N SER A 376 -11.28 7.83 -34.02
CA SER A 376 -10.38 8.82 -34.61
C SER A 376 -10.09 10.00 -33.67
N LEU A 377 -10.98 10.29 -32.74
CA LEU A 377 -10.93 11.47 -31.85
C LEU A 377 -10.48 11.13 -30.43
N LEU A 378 -10.86 9.95 -29.92
CA LEU A 378 -10.69 9.56 -28.51
C LEU A 378 -9.99 8.20 -28.39
N GLY A 379 -9.09 8.07 -27.41
CA GLY A 379 -8.62 6.77 -26.94
C GLY A 379 -9.71 5.99 -26.21
N ALA A 380 -9.54 4.68 -26.04
CA ALA A 380 -10.52 3.81 -25.36
C ALA A 380 -10.81 4.29 -23.93
N SER A 381 -9.80 4.73 -23.19
CA SER A 381 -9.90 5.26 -21.82
C SER A 381 -10.74 6.54 -21.78
N ALA A 382 -10.46 7.49 -22.67
CA ALA A 382 -11.22 8.74 -22.77
C ALA A 382 -12.70 8.49 -23.14
N ALA A 383 -12.94 7.60 -24.12
CA ALA A 383 -14.28 7.24 -24.55
C ALA A 383 -15.07 6.52 -23.43
N LEU A 384 -14.43 5.58 -22.73
CA LEU A 384 -15.05 4.88 -21.61
C LEU A 384 -15.44 5.84 -20.48
N LEU A 385 -14.54 6.77 -20.13
CA LEU A 385 -14.80 7.74 -19.06
C LEU A 385 -16.00 8.63 -19.39
N LEU A 386 -16.07 9.18 -20.61
CA LEU A 386 -17.22 9.97 -21.05
C LEU A 386 -18.52 9.17 -21.03
N ASN A 387 -18.50 7.94 -21.57
CA ASN A 387 -19.69 7.10 -21.61
C ASN A 387 -20.16 6.72 -20.19
N ALA A 388 -19.24 6.49 -19.24
CA ALA A 388 -19.56 6.23 -17.85
C ALA A 388 -20.22 7.45 -17.19
N LEU A 389 -19.66 8.63 -17.37
CA LEU A 389 -20.24 9.89 -16.85
C LEU A 389 -21.61 10.18 -17.45
N GLN A 390 -21.78 9.95 -18.76
CA GLN A 390 -23.03 10.10 -19.47
C GLN A 390 -24.11 9.15 -18.93
N ALA A 391 -23.75 7.88 -18.73
CA ALA A 391 -24.65 6.87 -18.19
C ALA A 391 -25.07 7.19 -16.74
N MET A 392 -24.13 7.65 -15.89
CA MET A 392 -24.40 8.06 -14.51
C MET A 392 -25.28 9.30 -14.43
N ALA A 393 -25.16 10.22 -15.39
CA ALA A 393 -26.03 11.40 -15.49
C ALA A 393 -27.43 11.10 -16.08
N GLY A 394 -27.69 9.86 -16.51
CA GLY A 394 -28.95 9.48 -17.16
C GLY A 394 -29.15 10.11 -18.56
N ILE A 395 -28.06 10.50 -19.21
CA ILE A 395 -28.08 11.14 -20.54
C ILE A 395 -28.06 10.03 -21.60
N ARG A 396 -28.89 10.19 -22.63
CA ARG A 396 -28.93 9.22 -23.75
C ARG A 396 -27.58 9.15 -24.48
N SER A 397 -27.19 7.96 -24.88
CA SER A 397 -25.88 7.68 -25.51
C SER A 397 -25.69 8.34 -26.89
N ASP A 398 -26.76 8.79 -27.55
CA ASP A 398 -26.71 9.51 -28.83
C ASP A 398 -26.48 11.03 -28.68
N MET A 399 -26.46 11.54 -27.44
CA MET A 399 -26.23 12.97 -27.16
C MET A 399 -24.74 13.26 -26.99
N ASN A 400 -24.21 14.22 -27.75
CA ASN A 400 -22.82 14.62 -27.65
C ASN A 400 -22.60 15.56 -26.44
N LEU A 401 -21.70 15.16 -25.53
CA LEU A 401 -21.29 16.00 -24.40
C LEU A 401 -20.27 17.07 -24.81
N ILE A 402 -19.41 16.74 -25.75
CA ILE A 402 -18.35 17.61 -26.27
C ILE A 402 -18.52 17.71 -27.78
N SER A 403 -18.55 18.91 -28.31
CA SER A 403 -18.63 19.13 -29.78
C SER A 403 -17.26 18.91 -30.44
N ASN A 404 -17.26 18.52 -31.72
CA ASN A 404 -16.03 18.42 -32.51
C ASN A 404 -15.28 19.76 -32.58
N GLN A 405 -15.99 20.90 -32.52
CA GLN A 405 -15.38 22.23 -32.49
C GLN A 405 -14.50 22.47 -31.23
N VAL A 406 -14.66 21.69 -30.15
CA VAL A 406 -13.80 21.71 -28.96
C VAL A 406 -12.67 20.69 -29.11
N ILE A 407 -12.94 19.50 -29.65
CA ILE A 407 -11.96 18.40 -29.76
C ILE A 407 -10.90 18.68 -30.82
N GLU A 408 -11.31 19.13 -32.01
CA GLU A 408 -10.42 19.34 -33.16
C GLU A 408 -9.28 20.34 -32.87
N PRO A 409 -9.50 21.52 -32.24
CA PRO A 409 -8.42 22.43 -31.89
C PRO A 409 -7.42 21.83 -30.90
N ILE A 410 -7.86 21.00 -29.95
CA ILE A 410 -6.99 20.33 -29.00
C ILE A 410 -6.12 19.31 -29.74
N SER A 411 -6.70 18.49 -30.61
CA SER A 411 -5.96 17.55 -31.48
C SER A 411 -4.97 18.26 -32.38
N ALA A 412 -5.34 19.38 -32.99
CA ALA A 412 -4.45 20.19 -33.80
C ALA A 412 -3.27 20.76 -33.00
N LEU A 413 -3.52 21.28 -31.80
CA LEU A 413 -2.48 21.76 -30.88
C LEU A 413 -1.49 20.64 -30.53
N LYS A 414 -1.98 19.45 -30.21
CA LYS A 414 -1.13 18.26 -29.93
C LYS A 414 -0.18 17.95 -31.07
N ILE A 415 -0.68 17.88 -32.30
CA ILE A 415 0.09 17.47 -33.46
C ILE A 415 1.00 18.60 -33.93
N GLN A 416 0.46 19.81 -34.10
CA GLN A 416 1.16 20.91 -34.77
C GLN A 416 2.14 21.64 -33.86
N SER A 417 1.82 21.77 -32.55
CA SER A 417 2.61 22.60 -31.66
C SER A 417 3.36 21.79 -30.60
N LEU A 418 2.79 20.69 -30.09
CA LEU A 418 3.38 19.89 -29.03
C LEU A 418 4.17 18.67 -29.54
N GLY A 419 4.15 18.41 -30.84
CA GLY A 419 4.94 17.35 -31.50
C GLY A 419 4.46 15.92 -31.22
N HIS A 420 3.21 15.74 -30.74
CA HIS A 420 2.62 14.42 -30.60
C HIS A 420 2.28 13.82 -31.97
N HIS A 421 2.36 12.49 -32.07
CA HIS A 421 1.97 11.76 -33.28
C HIS A 421 0.53 11.21 -33.22
N ASN A 422 -0.06 11.17 -32.03
CA ASN A 422 -1.42 10.64 -31.79
C ASN A 422 -2.42 11.80 -31.63
N PRO A 423 -3.36 12.00 -32.57
CA PRO A 423 -4.36 13.08 -32.48
C PRO A 423 -5.46 12.81 -31.44
N ARG A 424 -5.61 11.55 -30.99
CA ARG A 424 -6.67 11.16 -30.06
C ARG A 424 -6.46 11.80 -28.71
N LEU A 425 -7.53 12.27 -28.08
CA LEU A 425 -7.48 12.80 -26.74
C LEU A 425 -7.33 11.67 -25.72
N HIS A 426 -6.47 11.91 -24.74
CA HIS A 426 -6.34 11.13 -23.52
C HIS A 426 -7.42 11.50 -22.49
N SER A 427 -7.51 10.77 -21.39
CA SER A 427 -8.58 10.96 -20.41
C SER A 427 -8.53 12.30 -19.70
N ASP A 428 -7.35 12.87 -19.43
CA ASP A 428 -7.16 14.19 -18.83
C ASP A 428 -7.57 15.32 -19.81
N GLU A 429 -7.17 15.21 -21.07
CA GLU A 429 -7.53 16.17 -22.12
C GLU A 429 -9.04 16.19 -22.36
N VAL A 430 -9.67 15.01 -22.34
CA VAL A 430 -11.13 14.89 -22.47
C VAL A 430 -11.87 15.52 -21.29
N LEU A 431 -11.36 15.41 -20.06
CA LEU A 431 -11.97 16.06 -18.89
C LEU A 431 -11.85 17.59 -18.95
N ILE A 432 -10.73 18.11 -19.48
CA ILE A 432 -10.57 19.55 -19.73
C ILE A 432 -11.59 19.99 -20.80
N ALA A 433 -11.70 19.26 -21.91
CA ALA A 433 -12.67 19.53 -22.95
C ALA A 433 -14.13 19.49 -22.43
N LEU A 434 -14.45 18.53 -21.56
CA LEU A 434 -15.76 18.43 -20.90
C LEU A 434 -16.02 19.63 -20.00
N ALA A 435 -15.03 20.07 -19.22
CA ALA A 435 -15.15 21.23 -18.34
C ALA A 435 -15.39 22.54 -19.13
N ILE A 436 -14.72 22.70 -20.27
CA ILE A 436 -14.94 23.83 -21.17
C ILE A 436 -16.35 23.76 -21.78
N SER A 437 -16.75 22.58 -22.25
CA SER A 437 -18.10 22.37 -22.84
C SER A 437 -19.21 22.62 -21.82
N ALA A 438 -18.99 22.33 -20.56
CA ALA A 438 -19.95 22.54 -19.47
C ALA A 438 -20.33 24.03 -19.28
N LEU A 439 -19.54 24.97 -19.77
CA LEU A 439 -19.88 26.41 -19.72
C LEU A 439 -21.09 26.76 -20.58
N THR A 440 -21.35 26.00 -21.63
CA THR A 440 -22.43 26.30 -22.62
C THR A 440 -23.35 25.11 -22.89
N ASN A 441 -22.99 23.90 -22.47
CA ASN A 441 -23.78 22.69 -22.65
C ASN A 441 -24.20 22.13 -21.28
N PRO A 442 -25.48 22.25 -20.88
CA PRO A 442 -25.99 21.73 -19.61
C PRO A 442 -25.78 20.22 -19.43
N LEU A 443 -25.79 19.42 -20.54
CA LEU A 443 -25.57 17.99 -20.47
C LEU A 443 -24.10 17.68 -20.09
N ALA A 444 -23.15 18.47 -20.59
CA ALA A 444 -21.74 18.34 -20.22
C ALA A 444 -21.54 18.66 -18.72
N ASP A 445 -22.24 19.65 -18.18
CA ASP A 445 -22.17 19.98 -16.75
C ASP A 445 -22.79 18.89 -15.88
N MET A 446 -23.94 18.35 -16.27
CA MET A 446 -24.57 17.20 -15.60
C MET A 446 -23.64 15.97 -15.57
N ALA A 447 -22.98 15.67 -16.68
CA ALA A 447 -22.03 14.57 -16.78
C ALA A 447 -20.78 14.82 -15.89
N ARG A 448 -20.22 16.04 -15.95
CA ARG A 448 -19.05 16.43 -15.13
C ARG A 448 -19.33 16.30 -13.63
N ALA A 449 -20.55 16.63 -13.19
CA ALA A 449 -20.96 16.49 -11.80
C ALA A 449 -20.94 15.04 -11.29
N GLN A 450 -20.93 14.03 -12.20
CA GLN A 450 -20.87 12.61 -11.84
C GLN A 450 -19.45 12.08 -11.58
N LEU A 451 -18.38 12.87 -11.73
CA LEU A 451 -17.00 12.38 -11.57
C LEU A 451 -16.78 11.66 -10.23
N GLY A 452 -17.32 12.20 -9.13
CA GLY A 452 -17.17 11.61 -7.80
C GLY A 452 -17.90 10.27 -7.62
N THR A 453 -18.93 9.99 -8.42
CA THR A 453 -19.70 8.74 -8.33
C THR A 453 -18.97 7.52 -8.88
N LEU A 454 -17.93 7.74 -9.71
CA LEU A 454 -17.13 6.67 -10.30
C LEU A 454 -16.07 6.09 -9.33
N ARG A 455 -15.93 6.66 -8.14
CA ARG A 455 -15.00 6.14 -7.14
C ARG A 455 -15.39 4.71 -6.73
N GLY A 456 -14.39 3.81 -6.77
CA GLY A 456 -14.56 2.39 -6.45
C GLY A 456 -15.04 1.52 -7.61
N CYS A 457 -15.33 2.11 -8.79
CA CYS A 457 -15.66 1.34 -9.99
C CYS A 457 -14.45 0.54 -10.48
N ASP A 458 -14.73 -0.61 -11.11
CA ASP A 458 -13.74 -1.45 -11.79
C ASP A 458 -13.81 -1.21 -13.30
N ALA A 459 -12.68 -0.82 -13.88
CA ALA A 459 -12.50 -0.68 -15.33
C ALA A 459 -11.47 -1.67 -15.86
N HIS A 460 -11.77 -2.31 -16.99
CA HIS A 460 -10.87 -3.20 -17.69
C HIS A 460 -10.70 -2.78 -19.15
N PHE A 461 -9.47 -2.89 -19.66
CA PHE A 461 -9.14 -2.55 -21.04
C PHE A 461 -8.56 -3.74 -21.80
N SER A 462 -8.93 -3.87 -23.08
CA SER A 462 -8.46 -4.95 -23.97
C SER A 462 -7.00 -4.82 -24.40
N VAL A 463 -6.35 -3.69 -24.06
CA VAL A 463 -4.93 -3.39 -24.30
C VAL A 463 -4.35 -2.63 -23.13
N ILE A 464 -3.02 -2.60 -23.04
CA ILE A 464 -2.30 -1.76 -22.08
C ILE A 464 -2.56 -0.29 -22.44
N VAL A 465 -3.17 0.46 -21.53
CA VAL A 465 -3.39 1.91 -21.69
C VAL A 465 -2.18 2.73 -21.21
N SER A 466 -2.15 4.03 -21.56
CA SER A 466 -1.05 4.92 -21.18
C SER A 466 -0.95 5.07 -19.65
N GLU A 467 0.25 5.40 -19.18
CA GLU A 467 0.44 5.64 -17.73
C GLU A 467 -0.31 6.88 -17.25
N GLU A 468 -0.46 7.88 -18.10
CA GLU A 468 -1.22 9.10 -17.83
C GLU A 468 -2.69 8.75 -17.57
N ASP A 469 -3.29 7.92 -18.41
CA ASP A 469 -4.66 7.43 -18.24
C ASP A 469 -4.79 6.61 -16.94
N ILE A 470 -3.87 5.69 -16.66
CA ILE A 470 -3.86 4.90 -15.42
C ILE A 470 -3.77 5.81 -14.20
N LYS A 471 -2.89 6.81 -14.22
CA LYS A 471 -2.74 7.78 -13.12
C LYS A 471 -4.02 8.59 -12.90
N LEU A 472 -4.67 9.04 -13.97
CA LEU A 472 -5.91 9.78 -13.88
C LEU A 472 -7.03 8.92 -13.27
N TYR A 473 -7.24 7.71 -13.78
CA TYR A 473 -8.26 6.79 -13.26
C TYR A 473 -8.03 6.52 -11.76
N LYS A 474 -6.78 6.27 -11.35
CA LYS A 474 -6.42 6.10 -9.93
C LYS A 474 -6.74 7.35 -9.09
N ARG A 475 -6.49 8.57 -9.61
CA ARG A 475 -6.85 9.82 -8.93
C ARG A 475 -8.36 9.99 -8.76
N LEU A 476 -9.14 9.51 -9.74
CA LEU A 476 -10.60 9.46 -9.65
C LEU A 476 -11.09 8.34 -8.70
N GLY A 477 -10.20 7.50 -8.21
CA GLY A 477 -10.51 6.35 -7.35
C GLY A 477 -11.09 5.16 -8.11
N ILE A 478 -10.87 5.08 -9.43
CA ILE A 478 -11.29 3.97 -10.29
C ILE A 478 -10.18 2.92 -10.32
N HIS A 479 -10.54 1.65 -10.16
CA HIS A 479 -9.63 0.53 -10.29
C HIS A 479 -9.45 0.16 -11.76
N VAL A 480 -8.20 0.09 -12.21
CA VAL A 480 -7.88 -0.21 -13.62
C VAL A 480 -7.14 -1.53 -13.73
N SER A 481 -7.58 -2.36 -14.65
CA SER A 481 -6.89 -3.55 -15.13
C SER A 481 -6.83 -3.57 -16.66
N CYS A 482 -5.85 -4.27 -17.23
CA CYS A 482 -5.65 -4.34 -18.67
C CYS A 482 -5.27 -5.76 -19.09
N GLU A 483 -5.65 -6.15 -20.33
CA GLU A 483 -5.03 -7.29 -20.98
C GLU A 483 -3.54 -6.99 -21.28
N PRO A 484 -2.64 -7.97 -21.19
CA PRO A 484 -1.20 -7.79 -21.40
C PRO A 484 -0.85 -7.69 -22.91
N LYS A 485 -1.55 -6.82 -23.64
CA LYS A 485 -1.41 -6.63 -25.08
C LYS A 485 -1.18 -5.16 -25.40
N TYR A 486 -0.23 -4.87 -26.27
CA TYR A 486 -0.06 -3.51 -26.80
C TYR A 486 -1.02 -3.24 -27.97
N GLU A 487 -1.48 -1.99 -28.10
CA GLU A 487 -2.33 -1.55 -29.22
C GLU A 487 -1.63 -1.73 -30.57
N SER A 488 -0.32 -1.54 -30.63
CA SER A 488 0.45 -1.70 -31.85
C SER A 488 1.78 -2.40 -31.60
N LYS A 489 2.36 -2.99 -32.65
CA LYS A 489 3.68 -3.63 -32.64
C LYS A 489 4.85 -2.62 -32.77
N ARG A 490 4.60 -1.33 -32.84
CA ARG A 490 5.66 -0.31 -32.90
C ARG A 490 6.33 -0.19 -31.54
N LEU A 491 7.66 -0.32 -31.50
CA LEU A 491 8.45 -0.27 -30.28
C LEU A 491 8.50 1.12 -29.62
N TYR A 492 8.14 2.18 -30.38
CA TYR A 492 8.19 3.54 -29.91
C TYR A 492 6.89 4.27 -30.26
N HIS A 493 6.14 4.61 -29.21
CA HIS A 493 4.97 5.47 -29.26
C HIS A 493 5.29 6.71 -28.43
N LYS A 494 5.74 7.77 -29.10
CA LYS A 494 5.69 9.12 -28.55
C LYS A 494 4.61 9.91 -29.22
#